data_57fe9f762dd546fd4a3c285e294c390a
#
_entry.id   57fe9f762dd546fd4a3c285e294c390a
#
_cell.length_a   1.000
_cell.length_b   1.000
_cell.length_c   1.000
_cell.angle_alpha   90.00
_cell.angle_beta   90.00
_cell.angle_gamma   90.00
#
_symmetry.space_group_name_H-M   'P 1'
#
loop_
_entity.id
_entity.type
_entity.pdbx_description
1 polymer ?
#
loop_
_entity_poly.entity_id
_entity_poly.type
_entity_poly.pdbx_seq_one_letter_code
_entity_poly.pdbx_strand_id
1 'polypeptide(L)'
;MQEIKELNNLLYKYVDEGFFPGIQWQININNEQYSGKYGFNNIETKEDILDNSLYRIWSMTKPMVAVAALQLIEEKKISLDDPITEYLPEFNNLKVMKKEDGNIENLEKIIKYPTIKDLFLHTAGFSYNFLADPVGKKYEQLK
;
A
#
# COMPACT_ATOMS: atom_id res chain seq x y z
N MET A 1 18.38 -9.70 -27.08
CA MET A 1 18.13 -9.57 -25.63
C MET A 1 19.23 -8.77 -24.92
N GLN A 2 19.61 -7.72 -25.61
CA GLN A 2 20.54 -6.70 -25.13
C GLN A 2 19.93 -5.98 -23.92
N GLU A 3 18.63 -5.67 -23.99
CA GLU A 3 17.85 -4.93 -23.02
C GLU A 3 17.81 -5.63 -21.64
N ILE A 4 17.68 -6.94 -21.60
CA ILE A 4 17.70 -7.72 -20.34
C ILE A 4 19.08 -7.66 -19.67
N LYS A 5 20.14 -7.66 -20.48
CA LYS A 5 21.51 -7.50 -19.95
C LYS A 5 21.74 -6.09 -19.39
N GLU A 6 21.23 -5.08 -20.07
CA GLU A 6 21.29 -3.69 -19.61
C GLU A 6 20.47 -3.48 -18.33
N LEU A 7 19.27 -4.08 -18.24
CA LEU A 7 18.47 -4.09 -17.02
C LEU A 7 19.24 -4.73 -15.85
N ASN A 8 19.82 -5.91 -16.06
CA ASN A 8 20.63 -6.56 -15.01
C ASN A 8 21.79 -5.67 -14.57
N ASN A 9 22.54 -5.09 -15.48
CA ASN A 9 23.67 -4.23 -15.14
C ASN A 9 23.23 -3.01 -14.32
N LEU A 10 22.07 -2.42 -14.68
CA LEU A 10 21.50 -1.30 -13.94
C LEU A 10 21.09 -1.71 -12.52
N LEU A 11 20.33 -2.79 -12.39
CA LEU A 11 19.81 -3.27 -11.09
C LEU A 11 20.95 -3.71 -10.16
N TYR A 12 21.93 -4.43 -10.70
CA TYR A 12 23.08 -4.90 -9.92
C TYR A 12 23.94 -3.76 -9.41
N LYS A 13 24.11 -2.70 -10.22
CA LYS A 13 24.79 -1.48 -9.80
C LYS A 13 24.16 -0.86 -8.55
N TYR A 14 22.82 -0.80 -8.44
CA TYR A 14 22.15 -0.29 -7.24
C TYR A 14 22.40 -1.14 -5.99
N VAL A 15 22.57 -2.44 -6.17
CA VAL A 15 22.94 -3.34 -5.05
C VAL A 15 24.40 -3.11 -4.67
N ASP A 16 25.30 -3.04 -5.66
CA ASP A 16 26.74 -2.83 -5.43
C ASP A 16 27.03 -1.47 -4.78
N GLU A 17 26.26 -0.44 -5.13
CA GLU A 17 26.32 0.90 -4.52
C GLU A 17 25.64 0.97 -3.13
N GLY A 18 25.02 -0.13 -2.65
CA GLY A 18 24.44 -0.25 -1.31
C GLY A 18 23.06 0.40 -1.15
N PHE A 19 22.36 0.76 -2.24
CA PHE A 19 20.97 1.25 -2.15
C PHE A 19 20.00 0.18 -1.68
N PHE A 20 20.25 -1.07 -2.04
CA PHE A 20 19.44 -2.23 -1.64
C PHE A 20 20.35 -3.39 -1.22
N PRO A 21 19.94 -4.20 -0.24
CA PRO A 21 20.68 -5.40 0.14
C PRO A 21 20.70 -6.44 -0.98
N GLY A 22 19.63 -6.49 -1.76
CA GLY A 22 19.46 -7.39 -2.88
C GLY A 22 18.19 -7.10 -3.64
N ILE A 23 18.07 -7.68 -4.80
CA ILE A 23 16.95 -7.47 -5.74
C ILE A 23 16.56 -8.75 -6.43
N GLN A 24 15.27 -8.92 -6.65
CA GLN A 24 14.70 -9.96 -7.49
C GLN A 24 13.67 -9.32 -8.42
N TRP A 25 13.67 -9.72 -9.68
CA TRP A 25 12.73 -9.19 -10.66
C TRP A 25 12.25 -10.26 -11.62
N GLN A 26 11.07 -10.05 -12.18
CA GLN A 26 10.48 -10.87 -13.21
C GLN A 26 9.71 -9.99 -14.20
N ILE A 27 9.86 -10.26 -15.49
CA ILE A 27 9.16 -9.56 -16.57
C ILE A 27 8.63 -10.61 -17.55
N ASN A 28 7.40 -10.40 -18.02
CA ASN A 28 6.80 -11.16 -19.11
C ASN A 28 6.66 -10.26 -20.35
N ILE A 29 7.28 -10.65 -21.45
CA ILE A 29 7.24 -9.93 -22.73
C ILE A 29 6.87 -10.94 -23.81
N ASN A 30 5.78 -10.71 -24.53
CA ASN A 30 5.34 -11.58 -25.64
C ASN A 30 5.27 -13.08 -25.28
N ASN A 31 4.73 -13.38 -24.09
CA ASN A 31 4.65 -14.74 -23.52
C ASN A 31 5.99 -15.39 -23.14
N GLU A 32 7.10 -14.66 -23.22
CA GLU A 32 8.39 -15.09 -22.70
C GLU A 32 8.65 -14.47 -21.33
N GLN A 33 9.09 -15.30 -20.39
CA GLN A 33 9.40 -14.88 -19.03
C GLN A 33 10.91 -14.70 -18.87
N TYR A 34 11.28 -13.54 -18.35
CA TYR A 34 12.64 -13.21 -17.96
C TYR A 34 12.66 -12.93 -16.46
N SER A 35 13.72 -13.34 -15.78
CA SER A 35 13.89 -13.07 -14.34
C SER A 35 15.36 -12.93 -13.98
N GLY A 36 15.62 -12.29 -12.86
CA GLY A 36 16.95 -12.18 -12.30
C GLY A 36 16.89 -11.91 -10.80
N LYS A 37 18.00 -12.22 -10.15
CA LYS A 37 18.22 -11.92 -8.74
C LYS A 37 19.69 -11.64 -8.49
N TYR A 38 19.96 -10.72 -7.55
CA TYR A 38 21.30 -10.32 -7.20
C TYR A 38 21.36 -9.76 -5.79
N GLY A 39 22.50 -9.96 -5.09
CA GLY A 39 22.69 -9.52 -3.71
C GLY A 39 22.12 -10.50 -2.68
N PHE A 40 21.83 -10.00 -1.49
CA PHE A 40 21.50 -10.81 -0.33
C PHE A 40 20.07 -10.56 0.18
N ASN A 41 19.45 -11.62 0.68
CA ASN A 41 18.22 -11.56 1.47
C ASN A 41 18.48 -10.96 2.85
N ASN A 42 19.66 -11.26 3.41
CA ASN A 42 20.16 -10.68 4.65
C ASN A 42 21.64 -10.29 4.47
N ILE A 43 21.91 -9.01 4.62
CA ILE A 43 23.27 -8.43 4.45
C ILE A 43 24.24 -8.89 5.53
N GLU A 44 23.77 -9.04 6.79
CA GLU A 44 24.59 -9.38 7.92
C GLU A 44 25.07 -10.84 7.86
N THR A 45 24.16 -11.74 7.50
CA THR A 45 24.45 -13.18 7.37
C THR A 45 24.94 -13.56 5.98
N LYS A 46 24.88 -12.65 5.00
CA LYS A 46 25.14 -12.90 3.58
C LYS A 46 24.32 -14.05 3.00
N GLU A 47 23.07 -14.15 3.47
CA GLU A 47 22.12 -15.13 2.99
C GLU A 47 21.64 -14.72 1.58
N ASP A 48 21.79 -15.63 0.63
CA ASP A 48 21.40 -15.38 -0.77
C ASP A 48 19.89 -15.22 -0.94
N ILE A 49 19.49 -14.44 -1.94
CA ILE A 49 18.11 -14.40 -2.38
C ILE A 49 17.74 -15.70 -3.09
N LEU A 50 16.69 -16.35 -2.61
CA LEU A 50 16.12 -17.56 -3.17
C LEU A 50 14.92 -17.21 -4.07
N ASP A 51 14.52 -18.14 -4.97
CA ASP A 51 13.36 -17.94 -5.82
C ASP A 51 12.04 -17.81 -5.05
N ASN A 52 12.01 -18.37 -3.85
CA ASN A 52 10.88 -18.31 -2.92
C ASN A 52 11.09 -17.34 -1.74
N SER A 53 12.03 -16.40 -1.84
CA SER A 53 12.22 -15.35 -0.84
C SER A 53 10.94 -14.53 -0.65
N LEU A 54 10.64 -14.19 0.62
CA LEU A 54 9.45 -13.42 0.98
C LEU A 54 9.79 -11.93 1.05
N TYR A 55 8.96 -11.13 0.41
CA TYR A 55 9.10 -9.67 0.38
C TYR A 55 7.91 -8.98 1.03
N ARG A 56 8.16 -7.93 1.80
CA ARG A 56 7.11 -7.02 2.26
C ARG A 56 6.70 -6.12 1.11
N ILE A 57 5.51 -6.31 0.58
CA ILE A 57 5.02 -5.58 -0.59
C ILE A 57 4.35 -4.25 -0.27
N TRP A 58 4.15 -3.92 1.02
CA TRP A 58 3.59 -2.65 1.47
C TRP A 58 2.34 -2.22 0.69
N SER A 59 2.35 -1.03 0.12
CA SER A 59 1.20 -0.48 -0.64
C SER A 59 0.86 -1.22 -1.93
N MET A 60 1.73 -2.11 -2.41
CA MET A 60 1.38 -3.03 -3.52
C MET A 60 0.26 -4.01 -3.14
N THR A 61 -0.06 -4.13 -1.86
CA THR A 61 -1.26 -4.84 -1.36
C THR A 61 -2.56 -4.17 -1.81
N LYS A 62 -2.58 -2.84 -1.99
CA LYS A 62 -3.80 -2.09 -2.34
C LYS A 62 -4.46 -2.56 -3.65
N PRO A 63 -3.74 -2.71 -4.77
CA PRO A 63 -4.32 -3.26 -5.98
C PRO A 63 -4.95 -4.65 -5.79
N MET A 64 -4.33 -5.52 -4.99
CA MET A 64 -4.87 -6.86 -4.71
C MET A 64 -6.19 -6.78 -3.93
N VAL A 65 -6.25 -5.93 -2.89
CA VAL A 65 -7.47 -5.68 -2.13
C VAL A 65 -8.54 -5.03 -3.02
N ALA A 66 -8.15 -4.09 -3.88
CA ALA A 66 -9.07 -3.46 -4.83
C ALA A 66 -9.70 -4.49 -5.79
N VAL A 67 -8.91 -5.42 -6.35
CA VAL A 67 -9.44 -6.48 -7.20
C VAL A 67 -10.42 -7.37 -6.43
N ALA A 68 -10.09 -7.77 -5.21
CA ALA A 68 -11.01 -8.57 -4.38
C ALA A 68 -12.33 -7.82 -4.10
N ALA A 69 -12.27 -6.52 -3.81
CA ALA A 69 -13.47 -5.71 -3.62
C ALA A 69 -14.28 -5.56 -4.92
N LEU A 70 -13.63 -5.41 -6.09
CA LEU A 70 -14.33 -5.38 -7.37
C LEU A 70 -15.05 -6.70 -7.68
N GLN A 71 -14.49 -7.84 -7.31
CA GLN A 71 -15.16 -9.14 -7.43
C GLN A 71 -16.44 -9.17 -6.58
N LEU A 72 -16.41 -8.64 -5.35
CA LEU A 72 -17.61 -8.55 -4.52
C LEU A 72 -18.65 -7.59 -5.11
N ILE A 73 -18.24 -6.54 -5.80
CA ILE A 73 -19.14 -5.63 -6.53
C ILE A 73 -19.79 -6.35 -7.72
N GLU A 74 -19.02 -7.10 -8.50
CA GLU A 74 -19.54 -7.91 -9.61
C GLU A 74 -20.56 -8.95 -9.12
N GLU A 75 -20.30 -9.55 -7.96
CA GLU A 75 -21.22 -10.48 -7.28
C GLU A 75 -22.41 -9.79 -6.61
N LYS A 76 -22.52 -8.45 -6.68
CA LYS A 76 -23.56 -7.62 -6.05
C LYS A 76 -23.65 -7.78 -4.53
N LYS A 77 -22.55 -8.11 -3.89
CA LYS A 77 -22.45 -8.23 -2.42
C LYS A 77 -22.18 -6.90 -1.74
N ILE A 78 -21.50 -5.99 -2.45
CA ILE A 78 -21.24 -4.61 -2.03
C ILE A 78 -21.47 -3.68 -3.22
N SER A 79 -21.65 -2.38 -2.97
CA SER A 79 -21.71 -1.33 -3.98
C SER A 79 -20.67 -0.24 -3.73
N LEU A 80 -20.21 0.42 -4.78
CA LEU A 80 -19.30 1.58 -4.66
C LEU A 80 -19.89 2.72 -3.83
N ASP A 81 -21.21 2.89 -3.88
CA ASP A 81 -21.91 3.97 -3.18
C ASP A 81 -22.33 3.61 -1.76
N ASP A 82 -22.12 2.36 -1.32
CA ASP A 82 -22.43 1.95 0.03
C ASP A 82 -21.53 2.68 1.04
N PRO A 83 -22.07 3.22 2.13
CA PRO A 83 -21.26 3.79 3.20
C PRO A 83 -20.52 2.68 3.92
N ILE A 84 -19.29 2.93 4.32
CA ILE A 84 -18.45 1.95 5.03
C ILE A 84 -19.09 1.44 6.32
N THR A 85 -19.99 2.21 6.91
CA THR A 85 -20.70 1.89 8.15
C THR A 85 -21.68 0.72 8.02
N GLU A 86 -22.07 0.35 6.81
CA GLU A 86 -22.88 -0.87 6.58
C GLU A 86 -22.10 -2.14 6.89
N TYR A 87 -20.78 -2.10 6.68
CA TYR A 87 -19.89 -3.26 6.85
C TYR A 87 -19.07 -3.16 8.13
N LEU A 88 -18.81 -1.94 8.60
CA LEU A 88 -18.00 -1.62 9.77
C LEU A 88 -18.78 -0.67 10.70
N PRO A 89 -19.71 -1.21 11.51
CA PRO A 89 -20.59 -0.40 12.37
C PRO A 89 -19.85 0.48 13.38
N GLU A 90 -18.62 0.12 13.76
CA GLU A 90 -17.76 0.91 14.63
C GLU A 90 -17.46 2.31 14.08
N PHE A 91 -17.59 2.52 12.78
CA PHE A 91 -17.43 3.81 12.11
C PHE A 91 -18.67 4.72 12.20
N ASN A 92 -19.79 4.26 12.79
CA ASN A 92 -20.98 5.09 12.94
C ASN A 92 -20.78 6.34 13.84
N ASN A 93 -19.72 6.34 14.65
CA ASN A 93 -19.40 7.46 15.54
C ASN A 93 -18.24 8.33 15.03
N LEU A 94 -17.92 8.25 13.74
CA LEU A 94 -16.89 9.10 13.14
C LEU A 94 -17.23 10.59 13.34
N LYS A 95 -16.19 11.35 13.61
CA LYS A 95 -16.20 12.81 13.67
C LYS A 95 -15.12 13.33 12.74
N VAL A 96 -15.31 14.55 12.26
CA VAL A 96 -14.32 15.24 11.43
C VAL A 96 -13.76 16.44 12.16
N MET A 97 -12.51 16.77 11.87
CA MET A 97 -11.91 18.01 12.37
C MET A 97 -12.55 19.20 11.66
N LYS A 98 -12.89 20.25 12.41
CA LYS A 98 -13.44 21.49 11.83
C LYS A 98 -12.47 22.19 10.91
N LYS A 99 -11.17 22.01 11.11
CA LYS A 99 -10.09 22.55 10.25
C LYS A 99 -9.00 21.51 10.12
N GLU A 100 -8.46 21.35 8.94
CA GLU A 100 -7.42 20.36 8.60
C GLU A 100 -6.15 20.49 9.46
N ASP A 101 -5.73 21.72 9.75
CA ASP A 101 -4.55 22.06 10.55
C ASP A 101 -4.88 22.42 12.00
N GLY A 102 -6.12 22.18 12.42
CA GLY A 102 -6.65 22.60 13.70
C GLY A 102 -6.31 21.66 14.86
N ASN A 103 -6.91 21.99 16.03
CA ASN A 103 -6.84 21.11 17.19
C ASN A 103 -7.71 19.86 16.95
N ILE A 104 -7.12 18.68 17.12
CA ILE A 104 -7.78 17.38 16.97
C ILE A 104 -8.99 17.19 17.89
N GLU A 105 -9.11 17.98 18.94
CA GLU A 105 -10.25 17.94 19.85
C GLU A 105 -11.43 18.81 19.36
N ASN A 106 -11.19 19.69 18.38
CA ASN A 106 -12.21 20.54 17.81
C ASN A 106 -12.93 19.83 16.66
N LEU A 107 -13.83 18.93 17.04
CA LEU A 107 -14.51 18.01 16.15
C LEU A 107 -15.95 18.46 15.87
N GLU A 108 -16.46 18.03 14.75
CA GLU A 108 -17.88 18.15 14.38
C GLU A 108 -18.43 16.82 13.88
N LYS A 109 -19.74 16.73 13.79
CA LYS A 109 -20.39 15.54 13.23
C LYS A 109 -20.10 15.44 11.74
N ILE A 110 -19.88 14.21 11.30
CA ILE A 110 -19.76 13.91 9.88
C ILE A 110 -21.10 14.18 9.19
N ILE A 111 -21.07 14.83 8.04
CA ILE A 111 -22.29 15.12 7.24
C ILE A 111 -22.62 13.92 6.36
N LYS A 112 -21.60 13.28 5.78
CA LYS A 112 -21.72 12.11 4.92
C LYS A 112 -20.61 11.14 5.26
N TYR A 113 -20.98 9.88 5.52
CA TYR A 113 -20.00 8.83 5.76
C TYR A 113 -19.23 8.50 4.47
N PRO A 114 -17.94 8.17 4.58
CA PRO A 114 -17.17 7.68 3.45
C PRO A 114 -17.81 6.44 2.85
N THR A 115 -17.78 6.35 1.54
CA THR A 115 -18.28 5.20 0.78
C THR A 115 -17.14 4.26 0.39
N ILE A 116 -17.47 3.07 -0.08
CA ILE A 116 -16.51 2.15 -0.69
C ILE A 116 -15.74 2.84 -1.82
N LYS A 117 -16.42 3.66 -2.63
CA LYS A 117 -15.79 4.47 -3.68
C LYS A 117 -14.76 5.44 -3.13
N ASP A 118 -15.04 6.09 -2.00
CA ASP A 118 -14.10 7.04 -1.39
C ASP A 118 -12.82 6.34 -0.90
N LEU A 119 -12.90 5.06 -0.49
CA LEU A 119 -11.74 4.25 -0.17
C LEU A 119 -10.88 3.98 -1.42
N PHE A 120 -11.50 3.59 -2.54
CA PHE A 120 -10.79 3.37 -3.81
C PHE A 120 -10.08 4.63 -4.31
N LEU A 121 -10.71 5.79 -4.14
CA LEU A 121 -10.20 7.08 -4.61
C LEU A 121 -9.25 7.76 -3.63
N HIS A 122 -9.01 7.19 -2.45
CA HIS A 122 -8.25 7.81 -1.35
C HIS A 122 -8.82 9.16 -0.88
N THR A 123 -10.15 9.33 -0.96
CA THR A 123 -10.87 10.55 -0.57
C THR A 123 -11.68 10.39 0.71
N ALA A 124 -11.52 9.25 1.41
CA ALA A 124 -12.25 8.94 2.64
C ALA A 124 -11.83 9.76 3.88
N GLY A 125 -10.76 10.55 3.79
CA GLY A 125 -10.29 11.43 4.88
C GLY A 125 -9.53 10.72 6.00
N PHE A 126 -9.12 9.46 5.82
CA PHE A 126 -8.26 8.77 6.78
C PHE A 126 -6.80 9.19 6.64
N SER A 127 -6.10 9.26 7.77
CA SER A 127 -4.69 9.58 7.84
C SER A 127 -3.83 8.34 8.16
N TYR A 128 -2.52 8.53 8.17
CA TYR A 128 -1.52 7.53 8.58
C TYR A 128 -0.73 8.05 9.79
N ASN A 129 -0.28 7.13 10.63
CA ASN A 129 0.50 7.45 11.81
C ASN A 129 1.88 8.05 11.51
N PHE A 130 2.36 7.98 10.27
CA PHE A 130 3.62 8.57 9.82
C PHE A 130 3.45 9.95 9.16
N LEU A 131 2.21 10.44 9.01
CA LEU A 131 1.95 11.78 8.52
C LEU A 131 2.04 12.82 9.65
N ALA A 132 2.53 14.00 9.31
CA ALA A 132 2.72 15.07 10.27
C ALA A 132 1.43 15.84 10.63
N ASP A 133 0.26 15.43 10.08
CA ASP A 133 -1.02 16.03 10.39
C ASP A 133 -1.48 15.67 11.83
N PRO A 134 -2.48 16.40 12.39
CA PRO A 134 -2.92 16.18 13.78
C PRO A 134 -3.46 14.78 14.05
N VAL A 135 -4.12 14.14 13.08
CA VAL A 135 -4.67 12.78 13.21
C VAL A 135 -3.54 11.75 13.20
N GLY A 136 -2.58 11.88 12.28
CA GLY A 136 -1.40 11.03 12.21
C GLY A 136 -0.58 11.06 13.51
N LYS A 137 -0.34 12.25 14.07
CA LYS A 137 0.31 12.42 15.38
C LYS A 137 -0.46 11.74 16.51
N LYS A 138 -1.81 11.78 16.46
CA LYS A 138 -2.63 11.10 17.47
C LYS A 138 -2.52 9.59 17.35
N TYR A 139 -2.49 9.04 16.15
CA TYR A 139 -2.28 7.61 15.94
C TYR A 139 -0.92 7.14 16.46
N GLU A 140 0.13 7.96 16.32
CA GLU A 140 1.46 7.63 16.84
C GLU A 140 1.47 7.52 18.37
N GLN A 141 0.66 8.32 19.07
CA GLN A 141 0.51 8.29 20.54
C GLN A 141 -0.25 7.05 21.05
N LEU A 142 -0.98 6.35 20.19
CA LEU A 142 -1.80 5.18 20.56
C LEU A 142 -1.06 3.84 20.40
N LYS A 143 0.19 3.86 19.96
CA LYS A 143 1.08 2.70 19.89
C LYS A 143 1.67 2.40 21.28
#